data_98d178c7baa6721fa0074af1b70c2fb9
#
_entry.id   98d178c7baa6721fa0074af1b70c2fb9
#
_cell.length_a   1.000
_cell.length_b   1.000
_cell.length_c   1.000
_cell.angle_alpha   90.00
_cell.angle_beta   90.00
_cell.angle_gamma   90.00
#
_symmetry.space_group_name_H-M   'P 1'
#
loop_
_entity.id
_entity.type
_entity.pdbx_description
1 polymer ?
#
loop_
_entity_poly.entity_id
_entity_poly.type
_entity_poly.pdbx_seq_one_letter_code
_entity_poly.pdbx_strand_id
1 'polypeptide(L)'
;MTALELKNLQVKLGARRVLDDVSFTLDKGEILGLVGASGSGKSMTARALCGLLPHRADYSGTLTLETQTLSLSQNTSFETIRGKKIGLIFQDPAGVFNPLMTLGDHVAEALHRVDELSWGEAREKAQMTLDRVGFPKEIPAFKRYPHEVSGGQRQRVMIAAALAFSPQILIADEPTTALDVTTENAILTLLKQLAKEGGLGVILISHDLPVLARVADRLMLIKNGGITESSPLPLLKDQAPELSRLLALGHNEETIKPSQMASPLLQIKALGKTYRSPSRFFFKSSHSFDALTNISLTINKGEIVALVGESGSGKSTFARILAGLDHASQGEITWSSGISRVQMVFQDPVGSLNPRWTIGRSIGEPLSLPTDDPKIAEAARDCGLDPSLLMRYPHEISGGQAQRAAIARAIIARPDLLILDEPVSAVDFEIRDQILSLLERLRAIHGIAMLFITHDTAAARHISDRIFILDKGKIVEHGSTRDIYQAPQHPVTKALLAAVSSSLNEARSS
;
A
#
# COMPACT_ATOMS: atom_id res chain seq x y z
N MET A 1 22.20 23.96 -0.01
CA MET A 1 22.96 23.75 -1.28
C MET A 1 22.18 22.80 -2.15
N THR A 2 21.86 23.22 -3.38
CA THR A 2 21.05 22.43 -4.30
C THR A 2 21.80 21.18 -4.77
N ALA A 3 21.23 20.01 -4.56
CA ALA A 3 21.74 18.72 -5.00
C ALA A 3 21.24 18.37 -6.40
N LEU A 4 19.98 18.75 -6.72
CA LEU A 4 19.34 18.50 -8.00
C LEU A 4 18.49 19.71 -8.39
N GLU A 5 18.57 20.09 -9.67
CA GLU A 5 17.65 21.02 -10.31
C GLU A 5 17.10 20.38 -11.58
N LEU A 6 15.77 20.24 -11.66
CA LEU A 6 15.05 19.79 -12.85
C LEU A 6 14.30 20.96 -13.45
N LYS A 7 14.43 21.19 -14.76
CA LYS A 7 13.74 22.26 -15.49
C LYS A 7 13.04 21.72 -16.71
N ASN A 8 11.77 22.15 -16.86
CA ASN A 8 10.94 21.98 -18.04
C ASN A 8 10.87 20.54 -18.54
N LEU A 9 10.80 19.56 -17.60
CA LEU A 9 10.64 18.15 -17.99
C LEU A 9 9.28 17.94 -18.64
N GLN A 10 9.30 17.48 -19.89
CA GLN A 10 8.13 17.03 -20.64
C GLN A 10 8.32 15.58 -21.04
N VAL A 11 7.25 14.78 -20.96
CA VAL A 11 7.27 13.37 -21.41
C VAL A 11 5.99 13.07 -22.16
N LYS A 12 6.12 12.49 -23.36
CA LYS A 12 5.01 12.01 -24.19
C LYS A 12 5.14 10.50 -24.43
N LEU A 13 4.04 9.79 -24.40
CA LEU A 13 3.91 8.40 -24.80
C LEU A 13 2.93 8.31 -25.97
N GLY A 14 3.47 8.26 -27.18
CA GLY A 14 2.68 8.43 -28.39
C GLY A 14 1.99 9.81 -28.44
N ALA A 15 0.68 9.85 -28.62
CA ALA A 15 -0.08 11.11 -28.64
C ALA A 15 -0.38 11.68 -27.21
N ARG A 16 -0.18 10.89 -26.16
CA ARG A 16 -0.52 11.28 -24.78
C ARG A 16 0.66 12.00 -24.13
N ARG A 17 0.44 13.25 -23.69
CA ARG A 17 1.35 13.96 -22.80
C ARG A 17 1.17 13.42 -21.38
N VAL A 18 2.24 12.90 -20.77
CA VAL A 18 2.21 12.31 -19.42
C VAL A 18 2.81 13.27 -18.40
N LEU A 19 3.86 14.00 -18.77
CA LEU A 19 4.42 15.10 -17.99
C LEU A 19 4.45 16.36 -18.84
N ASP A 20 4.11 17.49 -18.21
CA ASP A 20 4.04 18.80 -18.84
C ASP A 20 4.67 19.86 -17.96
N ASP A 21 5.89 20.28 -18.31
CA ASP A 21 6.64 21.32 -17.63
C ASP A 21 6.89 21.09 -16.13
N VAL A 22 7.36 19.90 -15.78
CA VAL A 22 7.74 19.59 -14.40
C VAL A 22 9.11 20.21 -14.10
N SER A 23 9.13 21.16 -13.15
CA SER A 23 10.35 21.88 -12.72
C SER A 23 10.40 21.95 -11.19
N PHE A 24 11.53 21.57 -10.59
CA PHE A 24 11.76 21.68 -9.15
C PHE A 24 13.25 21.58 -8.79
N THR A 25 13.56 21.93 -7.56
CA THR A 25 14.88 21.76 -6.96
C THR A 25 14.82 20.83 -5.78
N LEU A 26 15.95 20.21 -5.43
CA LEU A 26 16.13 19.41 -4.22
C LEU A 26 17.45 19.82 -3.57
N ASP A 27 17.43 20.16 -2.30
CA ASP A 27 18.64 20.50 -1.55
C ASP A 27 19.31 19.26 -0.92
N LYS A 28 20.60 19.39 -0.58
CA LYS A 28 21.32 18.33 0.16
C LYS A 28 20.69 18.13 1.53
N GLY A 29 20.41 16.87 1.86
CA GLY A 29 19.76 16.50 3.13
C GLY A 29 18.27 16.81 3.21
N GLU A 30 17.67 17.33 2.13
CA GLU A 30 16.23 17.57 2.04
C GLU A 30 15.48 16.28 1.68
N ILE A 31 14.32 16.08 2.30
CA ILE A 31 13.33 15.09 1.89
C ILE A 31 12.18 15.82 1.21
N LEU A 32 12.08 15.70 -0.11
CA LEU A 32 10.98 16.22 -0.92
C LEU A 32 9.92 15.13 -1.10
N GLY A 33 8.74 15.34 -0.53
CA GLY A 33 7.57 14.48 -0.73
C GLY A 33 6.85 14.81 -2.02
N LEU A 34 6.72 13.85 -2.94
CA LEU A 34 5.96 13.98 -4.18
C LEU A 34 4.65 13.22 -4.06
N VAL A 35 3.54 13.95 -4.04
CA VAL A 35 2.19 13.41 -3.89
C VAL A 35 1.33 13.67 -5.12
N GLY A 36 0.31 12.88 -5.33
CA GLY A 36 -0.68 13.02 -6.42
C GLY A 36 -1.43 11.72 -6.68
N ALA A 37 -2.52 11.80 -7.42
CA ALA A 37 -3.32 10.64 -7.80
C ALA A 37 -2.54 9.63 -8.68
N SER A 38 -3.03 8.39 -8.76
CA SER A 38 -2.46 7.39 -9.67
C SER A 38 -2.52 7.89 -11.13
N GLY A 39 -1.43 7.67 -11.85
CA GLY A 39 -1.32 8.19 -13.23
C GLY A 39 -1.07 9.69 -13.35
N SER A 40 -0.85 10.44 -12.24
CA SER A 40 -0.52 11.87 -12.29
C SER A 40 0.89 12.18 -12.83
N GLY A 41 1.78 11.17 -12.90
CA GLY A 41 3.14 11.31 -13.44
C GLY A 41 4.27 11.11 -12.43
N LYS A 42 4.00 10.81 -11.14
CA LYS A 42 5.01 10.63 -10.07
C LYS A 42 6.11 9.65 -10.45
N SER A 43 5.76 8.39 -10.69
CA SER A 43 6.73 7.35 -11.07
C SER A 43 7.37 7.61 -12.44
N MET A 44 6.68 8.34 -13.34
CA MET A 44 7.25 8.75 -14.62
C MET A 44 8.34 9.79 -14.41
N THR A 45 8.17 10.74 -13.48
CA THR A 45 9.20 11.69 -13.05
C THR A 45 10.43 10.97 -12.49
N ALA A 46 10.22 10.00 -11.58
CA ALA A 46 11.30 9.16 -11.05
C ALA A 46 12.09 8.44 -12.14
N ARG A 47 11.37 7.79 -13.08
CA ARG A 47 11.98 7.08 -14.21
C ARG A 47 12.73 8.03 -15.17
N ALA A 48 12.22 9.24 -15.41
CA ALA A 48 12.87 10.25 -16.25
C ALA A 48 14.21 10.67 -15.65
N LEU A 49 14.28 10.92 -14.34
CA LEU A 49 15.50 11.28 -13.62
C LEU A 49 16.58 10.18 -13.65
N CYS A 50 16.18 8.92 -13.81
CA CYS A 50 17.06 7.77 -13.89
C CYS A 50 17.31 7.27 -15.33
N GLY A 51 16.73 7.91 -16.35
CA GLY A 51 16.80 7.43 -17.73
C GLY A 51 16.16 6.05 -17.94
N LEU A 52 15.06 5.77 -17.24
CA LEU A 52 14.32 4.51 -17.29
C LEU A 52 12.95 4.67 -17.96
N LEU A 53 12.79 5.69 -18.80
CA LEU A 53 11.57 5.86 -19.58
C LEU A 53 11.44 4.76 -20.64
N PRO A 54 10.21 4.39 -21.03
CA PRO A 54 9.99 3.44 -22.13
C PRO A 54 10.67 3.89 -23.42
N HIS A 55 11.17 2.97 -24.24
CA HIS A 55 11.86 3.29 -25.50
C HIS A 55 11.07 4.15 -26.49
N ARG A 56 9.73 4.15 -26.39
CA ARG A 56 8.83 4.96 -27.24
C ARG A 56 8.47 6.30 -26.62
N ALA A 57 9.06 6.65 -25.48
CA ALA A 57 8.83 7.94 -24.84
C ALA A 57 9.62 9.03 -25.56
N ASP A 58 8.93 10.09 -25.92
CA ASP A 58 9.56 11.36 -26.34
C ASP A 58 9.63 12.27 -25.13
N TYR A 59 10.83 12.77 -24.80
CA TYR A 59 11.02 13.60 -23.61
C TYR A 59 12.09 14.65 -23.80
N SER A 60 11.94 15.76 -23.09
CA SER A 60 12.85 16.88 -23.08
C SER A 60 12.88 17.53 -21.70
N GLY A 61 13.92 18.30 -21.43
CA GLY A 61 14.12 19.02 -20.19
C GLY A 61 15.60 19.19 -19.87
N THR A 62 15.91 19.75 -18.72
CA THR A 62 17.28 19.93 -18.24
C THR A 62 17.39 19.41 -16.82
N LEU A 63 18.36 18.54 -16.56
CA LEU A 63 18.71 18.02 -15.25
C LEU A 63 20.11 18.52 -14.86
N THR A 64 20.19 19.25 -13.76
CA THR A 64 21.47 19.69 -13.18
C THR A 64 21.70 18.95 -11.86
N LEU A 65 22.85 18.28 -11.75
CA LEU A 65 23.33 17.59 -10.56
C LEU A 65 24.62 18.28 -10.11
N GLU A 66 24.56 19.02 -9.01
CA GLU A 66 25.65 19.89 -8.54
C GLU A 66 26.17 20.84 -9.66
N THR A 67 27.24 20.46 -10.32
CA THR A 67 27.89 21.28 -11.40
C THR A 67 27.66 20.69 -12.79
N GLN A 68 27.10 19.48 -12.90
CA GLN A 68 26.88 18.82 -14.18
C GLN A 68 25.47 19.06 -14.68
N THR A 69 25.33 19.70 -15.83
CA THR A 69 24.02 19.90 -16.50
C THR A 69 23.90 18.96 -17.70
N LEU A 70 22.72 18.31 -17.79
CA LEU A 70 22.38 17.37 -18.84
C LEU A 70 21.08 17.81 -19.52
N SER A 71 21.11 17.84 -20.84
CA SER A 71 19.89 17.98 -21.63
C SER A 71 19.21 16.62 -21.74
N LEU A 72 18.00 16.51 -21.22
CA LEU A 72 17.24 15.25 -21.22
C LEU A 72 16.65 15.01 -22.61
N SER A 73 17.00 13.88 -23.22
CA SER A 73 16.49 13.43 -24.51
C SER A 73 16.73 11.93 -24.66
N GLN A 74 16.21 11.32 -25.73
CA GLN A 74 16.44 9.91 -26.03
C GLN A 74 17.92 9.53 -26.19
N ASN A 75 18.78 10.49 -26.52
CA ASN A 75 20.22 10.30 -26.71
C ASN A 75 21.05 10.56 -25.44
N THR A 76 20.42 10.89 -24.30
CA THR A 76 21.12 11.18 -23.06
C THR A 76 21.66 9.90 -22.43
N SER A 77 22.99 9.82 -22.21
CA SER A 77 23.58 8.72 -21.46
C SER A 77 23.39 8.91 -19.96
N PHE A 78 22.85 7.93 -19.29
CA PHE A 78 22.65 7.89 -17.84
C PHE A 78 23.64 6.96 -17.11
N GLU A 79 24.62 6.40 -17.80
CA GLU A 79 25.57 5.43 -17.23
C GLU A 79 26.36 5.97 -16.04
N THR A 80 26.75 7.25 -16.09
CA THR A 80 27.52 7.94 -15.04
C THR A 80 26.62 8.44 -13.89
N ILE A 81 25.30 8.38 -14.04
CA ILE A 81 24.31 8.95 -13.10
C ILE A 81 23.56 7.86 -12.37
N ARG A 82 23.05 6.89 -13.13
CA ARG A 82 22.23 5.80 -12.58
C ARG A 82 23.04 4.95 -11.60
N GLY A 83 22.54 4.82 -10.37
CA GLY A 83 23.19 4.12 -9.28
C GLY A 83 24.32 4.94 -8.64
N LYS A 84 25.15 5.65 -9.42
CA LYS A 84 26.32 6.39 -8.90
C LYS A 84 25.96 7.74 -8.27
N LYS A 85 25.11 8.53 -8.93
CA LYS A 85 24.65 9.84 -8.41
C LYS A 85 23.22 9.79 -7.91
N ILE A 86 22.37 9.02 -8.60
CA ILE A 86 20.95 8.84 -8.26
C ILE A 86 20.68 7.36 -8.01
N GLY A 87 20.35 6.98 -6.76
CA GLY A 87 19.81 5.68 -6.40
C GLY A 87 18.30 5.66 -6.58
N LEU A 88 17.73 4.52 -6.97
CA LEU A 88 16.30 4.34 -7.15
C LEU A 88 15.81 3.12 -6.36
N ILE A 89 14.80 3.32 -5.53
CA ILE A 89 14.02 2.29 -4.86
C ILE A 89 12.71 2.14 -5.63
N PHE A 90 12.43 0.93 -6.12
CA PHE A 90 11.23 0.62 -6.88
C PHE A 90 10.04 0.30 -5.96
N GLN A 91 8.84 0.47 -6.49
CA GLN A 91 7.57 0.26 -5.79
C GLN A 91 7.36 -1.19 -5.31
N ASP A 92 7.77 -2.20 -6.09
CA ASP A 92 7.58 -3.62 -5.78
C ASP A 92 8.91 -4.34 -5.56
N PRO A 93 9.31 -4.58 -4.29
CA PRO A 93 10.53 -5.33 -4.00
C PRO A 93 10.50 -6.77 -4.53
N ALA A 94 9.31 -7.40 -4.58
CA ALA A 94 9.20 -8.79 -5.00
C ALA A 94 9.45 -8.96 -6.49
N GLY A 95 9.02 -8.00 -7.31
CA GLY A 95 9.22 -7.99 -8.76
C GLY A 95 10.63 -7.60 -9.20
N VAL A 96 11.42 -6.96 -8.32
CA VAL A 96 12.77 -6.47 -8.66
C VAL A 96 13.85 -7.54 -8.42
N PHE A 97 13.70 -8.36 -7.39
CA PHE A 97 14.72 -9.35 -7.03
C PHE A 97 14.68 -10.59 -7.93
N ASN A 98 15.86 -11.04 -8.36
CA ASN A 98 16.00 -12.35 -8.96
C ASN A 98 15.79 -13.43 -7.88
N PRO A 99 14.77 -14.29 -7.99
CA PRO A 99 14.46 -15.29 -6.95
C PRO A 99 15.54 -16.36 -6.77
N LEU A 100 16.47 -16.49 -7.72
CA LEU A 100 17.58 -17.44 -7.71
C LEU A 100 18.89 -16.86 -7.19
N MET A 101 18.90 -15.57 -6.80
CA MET A 101 20.08 -14.87 -6.28
C MET A 101 19.88 -14.59 -4.80
N THR A 102 20.96 -14.68 -4.00
CA THR A 102 20.90 -14.37 -2.58
C THR A 102 20.72 -12.88 -2.32
N LEU A 103 20.19 -12.50 -1.17
CA LEU A 103 19.95 -11.11 -0.81
C LEU A 103 21.24 -10.27 -0.81
N GLY A 104 22.33 -10.81 -0.25
CA GLY A 104 23.62 -10.13 -0.22
C GLY A 104 24.23 -9.97 -1.62
N ASP A 105 24.07 -10.97 -2.48
CA ASP A 105 24.58 -10.90 -3.84
C ASP A 105 23.84 -9.89 -4.72
N HIS A 106 22.57 -9.59 -4.46
CA HIS A 106 21.88 -8.49 -5.14
C HIS A 106 22.51 -7.12 -4.86
N VAL A 107 23.01 -6.91 -3.63
CA VAL A 107 23.71 -5.67 -3.27
C VAL A 107 25.12 -5.66 -3.86
N ALA A 108 25.81 -6.82 -3.84
CA ALA A 108 27.17 -6.96 -4.31
C ALA A 108 27.31 -6.93 -5.85
N GLU A 109 26.30 -7.43 -6.58
CA GLU A 109 26.35 -7.55 -8.04
C GLU A 109 26.62 -6.20 -8.73
N ALA A 110 25.93 -5.13 -8.30
CA ALA A 110 26.13 -3.81 -8.87
C ALA A 110 27.56 -3.32 -8.66
N LEU A 111 28.13 -3.48 -7.47
CA LEU A 111 29.51 -3.11 -7.13
C LEU A 111 30.52 -3.92 -7.94
N HIS A 112 30.28 -5.22 -8.10
CA HIS A 112 31.12 -6.08 -8.92
C HIS A 112 31.14 -5.66 -10.40
N ARG A 113 29.95 -5.40 -10.98
CA ARG A 113 29.82 -5.12 -12.43
C ARG A 113 30.21 -3.69 -12.81
N VAL A 114 29.96 -2.69 -11.97
CA VAL A 114 30.08 -1.28 -12.32
C VAL A 114 31.40 -0.68 -11.82
N ASP A 115 31.84 -1.07 -10.61
CA ASP A 115 33.13 -0.65 -10.03
C ASP A 115 34.25 -1.66 -10.29
N GLU A 116 33.96 -2.74 -11.06
CA GLU A 116 34.90 -3.80 -11.43
C GLU A 116 35.61 -4.45 -10.23
N LEU A 117 34.98 -4.41 -9.04
CA LEU A 117 35.51 -5.03 -7.82
C LEU A 117 35.50 -6.56 -7.92
N SER A 118 36.44 -7.22 -7.28
CA SER A 118 36.32 -8.66 -7.09
C SER A 118 35.05 -9.01 -6.28
N TRP A 119 34.52 -10.21 -6.45
CA TRP A 119 33.35 -10.66 -5.68
C TRP A 119 33.58 -10.60 -4.15
N GLY A 120 34.81 -10.81 -3.70
CA GLY A 120 35.16 -10.68 -2.28
C GLY A 120 34.97 -9.25 -1.78
N GLU A 121 35.60 -8.27 -2.44
CA GLU A 121 35.51 -6.85 -2.11
C GLU A 121 34.06 -6.33 -2.26
N ALA A 122 33.34 -6.75 -3.32
CA ALA A 122 31.96 -6.37 -3.53
C ALA A 122 31.04 -6.87 -2.40
N ARG A 123 31.23 -8.12 -1.92
CA ARG A 123 30.48 -8.67 -0.79
C ARG A 123 30.79 -7.98 0.54
N GLU A 124 32.06 -7.60 0.76
CA GLU A 124 32.43 -6.84 1.95
C GLU A 124 31.75 -5.47 1.99
N LYS A 125 31.83 -4.69 0.90
CA LYS A 125 31.12 -3.42 0.78
C LYS A 125 29.59 -3.59 0.89
N ALA A 126 29.03 -4.63 0.29
CA ALA A 126 27.61 -4.94 0.36
C ALA A 126 27.18 -5.23 1.82
N GLN A 127 28.01 -5.96 2.60
CA GLN A 127 27.72 -6.21 4.02
C GLN A 127 27.73 -4.91 4.82
N MET A 128 28.69 -4.01 4.60
CA MET A 128 28.71 -2.70 5.25
C MET A 128 27.43 -1.88 4.94
N THR A 129 26.95 -1.94 3.70
CA THR A 129 25.73 -1.23 3.29
C THR A 129 24.49 -1.89 3.93
N LEU A 130 24.42 -3.21 4.02
CA LEU A 130 23.36 -3.93 4.71
C LEU A 130 23.32 -3.58 6.21
N ASP A 131 24.49 -3.49 6.86
CA ASP A 131 24.58 -3.06 8.26
C ASP A 131 24.11 -1.62 8.46
N ARG A 132 24.44 -0.72 7.53
CA ARG A 132 24.02 0.69 7.54
C ARG A 132 22.49 0.86 7.46
N VAL A 133 21.81 0.00 6.70
CA VAL A 133 20.34 0.02 6.61
C VAL A 133 19.65 -0.78 7.72
N GLY A 134 20.42 -1.31 8.67
CA GLY A 134 19.90 -2.08 9.81
C GLY A 134 19.31 -3.43 9.39
N PHE A 135 19.89 -4.12 8.40
CA PHE A 135 19.49 -5.48 8.08
C PHE A 135 19.88 -6.41 9.26
N PRO A 136 18.98 -7.33 9.69
CA PRO A 136 19.24 -8.15 10.89
C PRO A 136 20.49 -9.02 10.74
N LYS A 137 21.42 -8.89 11.68
CA LYS A 137 22.70 -9.64 11.67
C LYS A 137 22.54 -11.16 11.83
N GLU A 138 21.43 -11.58 12.43
CA GLU A 138 21.07 -12.99 12.64
C GLU A 138 20.69 -13.68 11.31
N ILE A 139 20.37 -12.88 10.28
CA ILE A 139 19.99 -13.37 8.96
C ILE A 139 21.20 -13.29 8.04
N PRO A 140 21.80 -14.44 7.64
CA PRO A 140 22.95 -14.43 6.73
C PRO A 140 22.52 -14.04 5.32
N ALA A 141 22.62 -12.74 4.96
CA ALA A 141 22.14 -12.19 3.70
C ALA A 141 22.70 -12.93 2.46
N PHE A 142 23.93 -13.40 2.50
CA PHE A 142 24.56 -14.16 1.40
C PHE A 142 24.20 -15.65 1.36
N LYS A 143 23.26 -16.10 2.21
CA LYS A 143 22.74 -17.47 2.23
C LYS A 143 21.21 -17.52 2.18
N ARG A 144 20.55 -16.37 2.12
CA ARG A 144 19.09 -16.26 2.09
C ARG A 144 18.62 -15.69 0.76
N TYR A 145 17.51 -16.21 0.29
CA TYR A 145 16.84 -15.78 -0.93
C TYR A 145 15.65 -14.84 -0.64
N PRO A 146 15.19 -14.04 -1.60
CA PRO A 146 14.11 -13.07 -1.39
C PRO A 146 12.81 -13.67 -0.82
N HIS A 147 12.48 -14.90 -1.17
CA HIS A 147 11.27 -15.58 -0.70
C HIS A 147 11.36 -16.13 0.75
N GLU A 148 12.55 -16.12 1.35
CA GLU A 148 12.79 -16.64 2.69
C GLU A 148 12.75 -15.56 3.79
N VAL A 149 12.45 -14.29 3.42
CA VAL A 149 12.48 -13.14 4.33
C VAL A 149 11.20 -12.32 4.25
N SER A 150 10.95 -11.49 5.28
CA SER A 150 9.77 -10.62 5.34
C SER A 150 9.82 -9.48 4.29
N GLY A 151 8.68 -8.82 4.04
CA GLY A 151 8.59 -7.65 3.16
C GLY A 151 9.53 -6.53 3.58
N GLY A 152 9.56 -6.18 4.86
CA GLY A 152 10.45 -5.15 5.39
C GLY A 152 11.93 -5.49 5.28
N GLN A 153 12.30 -6.78 5.41
CA GLN A 153 13.68 -7.22 5.20
C GLN A 153 14.07 -7.11 3.72
N ARG A 154 13.21 -7.51 2.79
CA ARG A 154 13.42 -7.27 1.35
C ARG A 154 13.59 -5.79 1.04
N GLN A 155 12.74 -4.95 1.65
CA GLN A 155 12.81 -3.50 1.47
C GLN A 155 14.16 -2.92 1.93
N ARG A 156 14.69 -3.36 3.09
CA ARG A 156 16.03 -2.95 3.55
C ARG A 156 17.13 -3.36 2.59
N VAL A 157 17.05 -4.55 1.99
CA VAL A 157 18.01 -5.00 0.97
C VAL A 157 17.92 -4.14 -0.29
N MET A 158 16.72 -3.76 -0.72
CA MET A 158 16.52 -2.87 -1.87
C MET A 158 17.08 -1.47 -1.60
N ILE A 159 16.89 -0.93 -0.40
CA ILE A 159 17.51 0.33 0.03
C ILE A 159 19.03 0.19 0.04
N ALA A 160 19.58 -0.91 0.56
CA ALA A 160 21.03 -1.18 0.52
C ALA A 160 21.57 -1.21 -0.91
N ALA A 161 20.89 -1.90 -1.83
CA ALA A 161 21.28 -1.94 -3.24
C ALA A 161 21.27 -0.54 -3.89
N ALA A 162 20.26 0.29 -3.60
CA ALA A 162 20.19 1.66 -4.10
C ALA A 162 21.28 2.57 -3.52
N LEU A 163 21.78 2.27 -2.31
CA LEU A 163 22.86 3.02 -1.63
C LEU A 163 24.27 2.46 -1.87
N ALA A 164 24.42 1.36 -2.60
CA ALA A 164 25.68 0.65 -2.77
C ALA A 164 26.85 1.54 -3.28
N PHE A 165 26.55 2.51 -4.13
CA PHE A 165 27.50 3.49 -4.66
C PHE A 165 27.55 4.80 -3.88
N SER A 166 26.89 4.91 -2.73
CA SER A 166 26.79 6.16 -1.95
C SER A 166 26.29 7.33 -2.80
N PRO A 167 25.12 7.22 -3.44
CA PRO A 167 24.58 8.27 -4.29
C PRO A 167 24.29 9.54 -3.48
N GLN A 168 24.25 10.68 -4.18
CA GLN A 168 23.90 11.98 -3.59
C GLN A 168 22.39 12.18 -3.47
N ILE A 169 21.63 11.45 -4.29
CA ILE A 169 20.17 11.54 -4.36
C ILE A 169 19.61 10.13 -4.32
N LEU A 170 18.56 9.96 -3.54
CA LEU A 170 17.77 8.74 -3.47
C LEU A 170 16.34 9.04 -3.89
N ILE A 171 15.86 8.36 -4.91
CA ILE A 171 14.45 8.40 -5.30
C ILE A 171 13.79 7.13 -4.74
N ALA A 172 12.78 7.30 -3.92
CA ALA A 172 12.03 6.21 -3.33
C ALA A 172 10.58 6.25 -3.85
N ASP A 173 10.27 5.35 -4.79
CA ASP A 173 8.94 5.26 -5.40
C ASP A 173 8.09 4.27 -4.59
N GLU A 174 7.21 4.81 -3.76
CA GLU A 174 6.32 4.08 -2.83
C GLU A 174 7.04 3.03 -1.97
N PRO A 175 8.08 3.39 -1.22
CA PRO A 175 8.97 2.44 -0.55
C PRO A 175 8.31 1.69 0.61
N THR A 176 7.11 2.06 1.02
CA THR A 176 6.39 1.47 2.16
C THR A 176 5.12 0.75 1.75
N THR A 177 4.80 0.68 0.46
CA THR A 177 3.62 -0.02 -0.06
C THR A 177 3.65 -1.50 0.35
N ALA A 178 2.51 -2.01 0.84
CA ALA A 178 2.31 -3.38 1.33
C ALA A 178 3.15 -3.76 2.58
N LEU A 179 3.67 -2.79 3.33
CA LEU A 179 4.28 -3.00 4.64
C LEU A 179 3.25 -2.75 5.75
N ASP A 180 3.45 -3.41 6.88
CA ASP A 180 2.72 -3.07 8.10
C ASP A 180 3.22 -1.74 8.69
N VAL A 181 2.37 -1.08 9.51
CA VAL A 181 2.63 0.26 10.06
C VAL A 181 3.95 0.34 10.85
N THR A 182 4.31 -0.72 11.57
CA THR A 182 5.55 -0.78 12.37
C THR A 182 6.77 -0.81 11.46
N THR A 183 6.74 -1.64 10.43
CA THR A 183 7.81 -1.74 9.42
C THR A 183 7.89 -0.47 8.57
N GLU A 184 6.77 0.11 8.18
CA GLU A 184 6.69 1.40 7.48
C GLU A 184 7.41 2.50 8.26
N ASN A 185 7.05 2.67 9.56
CA ASN A 185 7.69 3.66 10.42
C ASN A 185 9.21 3.46 10.54
N ALA A 186 9.66 2.20 10.63
CA ALA A 186 11.08 1.89 10.69
C ALA A 186 11.81 2.27 9.37
N ILE A 187 11.19 2.07 8.21
CA ILE A 187 11.76 2.47 6.91
C ILE A 187 11.78 3.99 6.75
N LEU A 188 10.71 4.69 7.12
CA LEU A 188 10.65 6.16 7.07
C LEU A 188 11.70 6.81 7.98
N THR A 189 11.85 6.28 9.20
CA THR A 189 12.89 6.72 10.14
C THR A 189 14.30 6.50 9.58
N LEU A 190 14.54 5.36 8.94
CA LEU A 190 15.81 5.08 8.27
C LEU A 190 16.08 6.11 7.15
N LEU A 191 15.09 6.42 6.29
CA LEU A 191 15.25 7.40 5.22
C LEU A 191 15.54 8.80 5.77
N LYS A 192 14.85 9.20 6.85
CA LYS A 192 15.09 10.48 7.56
C LYS A 192 16.51 10.56 8.16
N GLN A 193 16.99 9.46 8.75
CA GLN A 193 18.35 9.37 9.27
C GLN A 193 19.39 9.47 8.16
N LEU A 194 19.22 8.73 7.07
CA LEU A 194 20.13 8.75 5.92
C LEU A 194 20.22 10.14 5.28
N ALA A 195 19.11 10.87 5.18
CA ALA A 195 19.08 12.23 4.67
C ALA A 195 19.89 13.19 5.58
N LYS A 196 19.62 13.17 6.90
CA LYS A 196 20.24 14.10 7.86
C LYS A 196 21.74 13.85 8.08
N GLU A 197 22.14 12.59 8.26
CA GLU A 197 23.53 12.24 8.59
C GLU A 197 24.46 12.26 7.37
N GLY A 198 23.93 11.93 6.18
CA GLY A 198 24.73 11.78 4.97
C GLY A 198 24.64 12.93 3.97
N GLY A 199 23.82 13.95 4.22
CA GLY A 199 23.51 14.99 3.24
C GLY A 199 22.83 14.44 1.98
N LEU A 200 22.20 13.27 2.07
CA LEU A 200 21.50 12.59 0.99
C LEU A 200 20.19 13.34 0.67
N GLY A 201 20.04 13.88 -0.54
CA GLY A 201 18.76 14.39 -1.01
C GLY A 201 17.81 13.23 -1.29
N VAL A 202 16.59 13.30 -0.78
CA VAL A 202 15.60 12.23 -0.95
C VAL A 202 14.36 12.75 -1.66
N ILE A 203 13.96 12.11 -2.76
CA ILE A 203 12.64 12.31 -3.38
C ILE A 203 11.79 11.11 -2.94
N LEU A 204 10.83 11.35 -2.05
CA LEU A 204 9.94 10.34 -1.53
C LEU A 204 8.58 10.45 -2.22
N ILE A 205 8.25 9.45 -3.02
CA ILE A 205 6.97 9.36 -3.72
C ILE A 205 6.04 8.47 -2.91
N SER A 206 4.85 8.97 -2.60
CA SER A 206 3.79 8.18 -1.98
C SER A 206 2.43 8.71 -2.42
N HIS A 207 1.44 7.85 -2.40
CA HIS A 207 0.03 8.22 -2.48
C HIS A 207 -0.56 8.53 -1.09
N ASP A 208 0.16 8.22 -0.01
CA ASP A 208 -0.25 8.47 1.38
C ASP A 208 0.36 9.79 1.88
N LEU A 209 -0.45 10.85 1.84
CA LEU A 209 -0.04 12.19 2.25
C LEU A 209 0.30 12.30 3.76
N PRO A 210 -0.45 11.69 4.69
CA PRO A 210 -0.05 11.56 6.09
C PRO A 210 1.34 10.93 6.29
N VAL A 211 1.70 9.91 5.52
CA VAL A 211 3.03 9.29 5.55
C VAL A 211 4.11 10.27 5.14
N LEU A 212 3.90 11.00 4.04
CA LEU A 212 4.85 12.02 3.59
C LEU A 212 5.02 13.15 4.61
N ALA A 213 3.92 13.61 5.20
CA ALA A 213 3.92 14.71 6.17
C ALA A 213 4.74 14.41 7.46
N ARG A 214 5.02 13.13 7.75
CA ARG A 214 5.85 12.75 8.92
C ARG A 214 7.35 12.93 8.70
N VAL A 215 7.80 12.88 7.46
CA VAL A 215 9.24 12.79 7.17
C VAL A 215 9.74 13.81 6.16
N ALA A 216 8.88 14.32 5.29
CA ALA A 216 9.27 15.30 4.27
C ALA A 216 9.51 16.68 4.89
N ASP A 217 10.47 17.41 4.36
CA ASP A 217 10.70 18.81 4.70
C ASP A 217 9.79 19.73 3.87
N ARG A 218 9.50 19.31 2.63
CA ARG A 218 8.64 20.00 1.66
C ARG A 218 7.77 19.00 0.92
N LEU A 219 6.53 19.39 0.62
CA LEU A 219 5.60 18.63 -0.21
C LEU A 219 5.39 19.29 -1.56
N MET A 220 5.17 18.46 -2.57
CA MET A 220 4.90 18.88 -3.93
C MET A 220 3.77 18.04 -4.51
N LEU A 221 2.70 18.71 -4.97
CA LEU A 221 1.54 18.07 -5.59
C LEU A 221 1.72 18.04 -7.11
N ILE A 222 1.66 16.83 -7.68
CA ILE A 222 1.63 16.63 -9.13
C ILE A 222 0.23 16.22 -9.57
N LYS A 223 -0.32 16.95 -10.54
CA LYS A 223 -1.68 16.73 -11.06
C LYS A 223 -1.67 16.91 -12.59
N ASN A 224 -2.28 15.96 -13.29
CA ASN A 224 -2.34 15.97 -14.76
C ASN A 224 -0.97 16.15 -15.44
N GLY A 225 0.08 15.62 -14.87
CA GLY A 225 1.44 15.70 -15.42
C GLY A 225 2.22 16.98 -15.11
N GLY A 226 1.66 17.93 -14.36
CA GLY A 226 2.30 19.18 -13.96
C GLY A 226 2.33 19.36 -12.44
N ILE A 227 3.24 20.19 -11.93
CA ILE A 227 3.28 20.59 -10.52
C ILE A 227 2.25 21.69 -10.31
N THR A 228 1.29 21.47 -9.41
CA THR A 228 0.24 22.45 -9.08
C THR A 228 0.53 23.20 -7.80
N GLU A 229 1.14 22.56 -6.81
CA GLU A 229 1.49 23.17 -5.52
C GLU A 229 2.84 22.63 -5.04
N SER A 230 3.62 23.50 -4.39
CA SER A 230 4.86 23.12 -3.70
C SER A 230 5.06 24.02 -2.49
N SER A 231 5.19 23.44 -1.29
CA SER A 231 5.36 24.21 -0.07
C SER A 231 6.13 23.43 1.00
N PRO A 232 6.99 24.12 1.81
CA PRO A 232 7.49 23.58 3.06
C PRO A 232 6.33 23.19 3.98
N LEU A 233 6.49 22.12 4.75
CA LEU A 233 5.43 21.60 5.64
C LEU A 233 4.85 22.68 6.60
N PRO A 234 5.65 23.52 7.25
CA PRO A 234 5.11 24.55 8.17
C PRO A 234 4.24 25.60 7.48
N LEU A 235 4.39 25.79 6.17
CA LEU A 235 3.70 26.82 5.38
C LEU A 235 2.54 26.28 4.53
N LEU A 236 2.20 24.99 4.64
CA LEU A 236 1.18 24.35 3.79
C LEU A 236 -0.16 25.07 3.82
N LYS A 237 -0.64 25.52 5.00
CA LYS A 237 -1.93 26.19 5.14
C LYS A 237 -2.02 27.49 4.33
N ASP A 238 -0.90 28.21 4.23
CA ASP A 238 -0.86 29.54 3.62
C ASP A 238 -0.47 29.47 2.13
N GLN A 239 0.36 28.48 1.75
CA GLN A 239 0.96 28.43 0.41
C GLN A 239 0.45 27.28 -0.47
N ALA A 240 -0.21 26.28 0.10
CA ALA A 240 -0.64 25.07 -0.61
C ALA A 240 -2.03 24.60 -0.11
N PRO A 241 -3.11 25.30 -0.47
CA PRO A 241 -4.46 25.05 0.05
C PRO A 241 -5.00 23.67 -0.34
N GLU A 242 -4.67 23.13 -1.52
CA GLU A 242 -5.11 21.81 -1.94
C GLU A 242 -4.38 20.72 -1.13
N LEU A 243 -3.06 20.82 -0.95
CA LEU A 243 -2.28 19.94 -0.09
C LEU A 243 -2.78 19.99 1.37
N SER A 244 -3.04 21.18 1.90
CA SER A 244 -3.59 21.36 3.23
C SER A 244 -4.97 20.73 3.38
N ARG A 245 -5.84 20.89 2.37
CA ARG A 245 -7.16 20.26 2.34
C ARG A 245 -7.06 18.73 2.28
N LEU A 246 -6.18 18.20 1.45
CA LEU A 246 -5.95 16.74 1.34
C LEU A 246 -5.45 16.15 2.66
N LEU A 247 -4.57 16.86 3.37
CA LEU A 247 -4.15 16.47 4.72
C LEU A 247 -5.32 16.48 5.72
N ALA A 248 -6.19 17.49 5.63
CA ALA A 248 -7.35 17.63 6.52
C ALA A 248 -8.43 16.55 6.26
N LEU A 249 -8.59 16.08 5.02
CA LEU A 249 -9.55 15.02 4.67
C LEU A 249 -9.20 13.69 5.37
N GLY A 250 -7.92 13.41 5.60
CA GLY A 250 -7.48 12.26 6.43
C GLY A 250 -7.92 12.35 7.89
N HIS A 251 -8.55 13.45 8.32
CA HIS A 251 -8.86 13.79 9.71
C HIS A 251 -10.32 14.15 9.97
N ASN A 252 -11.21 14.01 8.97
CA ASN A 252 -12.62 14.31 9.20
C ASN A 252 -13.19 13.43 10.31
N GLU A 253 -13.45 14.08 11.44
CA GLU A 253 -14.17 13.54 12.59
C GLU A 253 -15.68 13.51 12.28
N GLU A 254 -16.10 12.86 11.20
CA GLU A 254 -17.52 12.71 10.96
C GLU A 254 -18.11 11.66 11.89
N THR A 255 -19.15 12.08 12.54
CA THR A 255 -19.92 11.43 13.60
C THR A 255 -20.38 10.04 13.17
N ILE A 256 -19.79 9.01 13.79
CA ILE A 256 -20.32 7.65 13.76
C ILE A 256 -21.72 7.70 14.39
N LYS A 257 -22.76 7.51 13.58
CA LYS A 257 -24.13 7.35 14.08
C LYS A 257 -24.18 6.01 14.83
N PRO A 258 -24.61 5.99 16.11
CA PRO A 258 -24.74 4.74 16.83
C PRO A 258 -25.75 3.84 16.09
N SER A 259 -25.31 2.63 15.73
CA SER A 259 -26.19 1.61 15.19
C SER A 259 -27.23 1.28 16.24
N GLN A 260 -28.52 1.40 15.89
CA GLN A 260 -29.59 0.87 16.74
C GLN A 260 -29.32 -0.62 16.98
N MET A 261 -29.66 -1.13 18.16
CA MET A 261 -29.46 -2.53 18.57
C MET A 261 -30.09 -3.49 17.51
N ALA A 262 -29.29 -3.85 16.53
CA ALA A 262 -29.71 -4.80 15.49
C ALA A 262 -29.54 -6.23 16.01
N SER A 263 -30.40 -7.14 15.55
CA SER A 263 -30.33 -8.56 15.91
C SER A 263 -29.03 -9.19 15.37
N PRO A 264 -28.45 -10.17 16.09
CA PRO A 264 -27.27 -10.87 15.62
C PRO A 264 -27.51 -11.51 14.24
N LEU A 265 -26.56 -11.34 13.33
CA LEU A 265 -26.50 -12.05 12.05
C LEU A 265 -25.65 -13.30 12.19
N LEU A 266 -24.49 -13.18 12.83
CA LEU A 266 -23.46 -14.20 12.95
C LEU A 266 -22.89 -14.20 14.36
N GLN A 267 -22.75 -15.39 14.96
CA GLN A 267 -22.04 -15.60 16.23
C GLN A 267 -20.93 -16.62 16.04
N ILE A 268 -19.74 -16.26 16.49
CA ILE A 268 -18.54 -17.09 16.45
C ILE A 268 -18.09 -17.36 17.87
N LYS A 269 -17.83 -18.65 18.19
CA LYS A 269 -17.39 -19.09 19.51
C LYS A 269 -16.12 -19.92 19.41
N ALA A 270 -15.08 -19.49 20.10
CA ALA A 270 -13.82 -20.20 20.28
C ALA A 270 -13.19 -20.71 18.98
N LEU A 271 -13.29 -19.92 17.88
CA LEU A 271 -12.76 -20.29 16.57
C LEU A 271 -11.23 -20.36 16.62
N GLY A 272 -10.68 -21.46 16.09
CA GLY A 272 -9.24 -21.66 15.98
C GLY A 272 -8.86 -22.29 14.64
N LYS A 273 -7.65 -21.95 14.18
CA LYS A 273 -7.07 -22.51 12.95
C LYS A 273 -5.62 -22.84 13.15
N THR A 274 -5.27 -24.10 12.94
CA THR A 274 -3.90 -24.61 12.96
C THR A 274 -3.52 -25.11 11.58
N TYR A 275 -2.46 -24.58 11.00
CA TYR A 275 -1.85 -25.11 9.78
C TYR A 275 -0.74 -26.09 10.14
N ARG A 276 -0.73 -27.25 9.48
CA ARG A 276 0.30 -28.28 9.62
C ARG A 276 1.12 -28.34 8.35
N SER A 277 2.43 -28.11 8.45
CA SER A 277 3.35 -28.33 7.33
C SER A 277 3.61 -29.83 7.19
N PRO A 278 3.39 -30.44 6.01
CA PRO A 278 3.77 -31.84 5.80
C PRO A 278 5.31 -31.95 5.90
N SER A 279 5.78 -32.79 6.79
CA SER A 279 7.20 -33.13 6.85
C SER A 279 7.63 -33.85 5.57
N ARG A 280 8.55 -33.29 4.79
CA ARG A 280 9.15 -33.90 3.61
C ARG A 280 10.16 -35.03 3.95
N PHE A 281 10.49 -35.21 5.21
CA PHE A 281 11.42 -36.23 5.70
C PHE A 281 10.83 -36.98 6.86
N PHE A 282 10.93 -38.30 6.86
CA PHE A 282 10.40 -39.24 7.85
C PHE A 282 10.90 -39.03 9.30
N PHE A 283 11.83 -38.10 9.56
CA PHE A 283 12.48 -37.88 10.86
C PHE A 283 12.48 -36.44 11.36
N LYS A 284 11.71 -35.49 10.73
CA LYS A 284 11.55 -34.13 11.29
C LYS A 284 10.13 -33.95 11.80
N SER A 285 9.99 -33.41 13.02
CA SER A 285 8.74 -33.02 13.62
C SER A 285 7.94 -32.10 12.69
N SER A 286 6.67 -32.41 12.48
CA SER A 286 5.75 -31.52 11.75
C SER A 286 5.66 -30.21 12.52
N HIS A 287 6.06 -29.10 11.91
CA HIS A 287 5.82 -27.77 12.48
C HIS A 287 4.33 -27.46 12.30
N SER A 288 3.63 -27.24 13.42
CA SER A 288 2.27 -26.69 13.42
C SER A 288 2.36 -25.19 13.74
N PHE A 289 1.54 -24.41 13.05
CA PHE A 289 1.41 -22.98 13.27
C PHE A 289 -0.07 -22.63 13.53
N ASP A 290 -0.33 -22.03 14.69
CA ASP A 290 -1.66 -21.58 15.07
C ASP A 290 -1.91 -20.18 14.50
N ALA A 291 -2.68 -20.12 13.41
CA ALA A 291 -3.02 -18.87 12.75
C ALA A 291 -4.14 -18.12 13.47
N LEU A 292 -5.06 -18.85 14.12
CA LEU A 292 -6.14 -18.29 14.95
C LEU A 292 -6.29 -19.11 16.21
N THR A 293 -6.50 -18.43 17.35
CA THR A 293 -6.64 -19.06 18.66
C THR A 293 -7.81 -18.43 19.42
N ASN A 294 -8.85 -19.21 19.66
CA ASN A 294 -9.99 -18.84 20.53
C ASN A 294 -10.66 -17.52 20.16
N ILE A 295 -10.94 -17.31 18.86
CA ILE A 295 -11.62 -16.11 18.38
C ILE A 295 -13.13 -16.23 18.70
N SER A 296 -13.66 -15.23 19.40
CA SER A 296 -15.10 -15.13 19.67
C SER A 296 -15.58 -13.72 19.37
N LEU A 297 -16.60 -13.60 18.52
CA LEU A 297 -17.24 -12.32 18.20
C LEU A 297 -18.65 -12.51 17.65
N THR A 298 -19.40 -11.42 17.63
CA THR A 298 -20.74 -11.36 17.03
C THR A 298 -20.80 -10.22 16.05
N ILE A 299 -21.39 -10.45 14.88
CA ILE A 299 -21.71 -9.42 13.88
C ILE A 299 -23.23 -9.29 13.82
N ASN A 300 -23.74 -8.07 13.90
CA ASN A 300 -25.17 -7.80 13.82
C ASN A 300 -25.60 -7.46 12.38
N LYS A 301 -26.89 -7.55 12.10
CA LYS A 301 -27.42 -7.18 10.77
C LYS A 301 -27.19 -5.71 10.49
N GLY A 302 -26.70 -5.39 9.29
CA GLY A 302 -26.41 -4.02 8.87
C GLY A 302 -25.26 -3.33 9.65
N GLU A 303 -24.51 -4.06 10.47
CA GLU A 303 -23.36 -3.54 11.21
C GLU A 303 -22.09 -3.61 10.35
N ILE A 304 -21.24 -2.60 10.43
CA ILE A 304 -19.88 -2.64 9.90
C ILE A 304 -18.92 -2.88 11.06
N VAL A 305 -18.31 -4.06 11.06
CA VAL A 305 -17.28 -4.44 12.04
C VAL A 305 -15.91 -4.37 11.38
N ALA A 306 -14.97 -3.61 11.95
CA ALA A 306 -13.59 -3.64 11.51
C ALA A 306 -12.77 -4.69 12.26
N LEU A 307 -11.95 -5.44 11.52
CA LEU A 307 -10.92 -6.32 12.06
C LEU A 307 -9.55 -5.73 11.71
N VAL A 308 -8.89 -5.17 12.71
CA VAL A 308 -7.63 -4.44 12.55
C VAL A 308 -6.47 -5.22 13.17
N GLY A 309 -5.30 -5.18 12.56
CA GLY A 309 -4.09 -5.84 13.07
C GLY A 309 -2.94 -5.78 12.07
N GLU A 310 -1.73 -6.10 12.53
CA GLU A 310 -0.54 -6.14 11.67
C GLU A 310 -0.61 -7.24 10.61
N SER A 311 0.27 -7.16 9.60
CA SER A 311 0.40 -8.23 8.59
C SER A 311 0.81 -9.53 9.27
N GLY A 312 0.16 -10.65 8.89
CA GLY A 312 0.40 -11.95 9.51
C GLY A 312 -0.34 -12.19 10.83
N SER A 313 -1.16 -11.27 11.34
CA SER A 313 -1.93 -11.46 12.58
C SER A 313 -3.06 -12.50 12.47
N GLY A 314 -3.42 -12.96 11.24
CA GLY A 314 -4.47 -13.96 11.01
C GLY A 314 -5.74 -13.43 10.35
N LYS A 315 -5.85 -12.13 9.99
CA LYS A 315 -7.04 -11.50 9.42
C LYS A 315 -7.58 -12.21 8.18
N SER A 316 -6.73 -12.42 7.17
CA SER A 316 -7.14 -13.08 5.92
C SER A 316 -7.47 -14.57 6.11
N THR A 317 -6.87 -15.25 7.10
CA THR A 317 -7.27 -16.60 7.50
C THR A 317 -8.71 -16.61 8.06
N PHE A 318 -9.00 -15.65 8.94
CA PHE A 318 -10.34 -15.48 9.51
C PHE A 318 -11.38 -15.18 8.40
N ALA A 319 -11.05 -14.25 7.48
CA ALA A 319 -11.88 -13.93 6.33
C ALA A 319 -12.22 -15.17 5.48
N ARG A 320 -11.20 -15.96 5.13
CA ARG A 320 -11.36 -17.17 4.29
C ARG A 320 -12.23 -18.23 4.95
N ILE A 321 -12.12 -18.39 6.27
CA ILE A 321 -12.99 -19.34 7.01
C ILE A 321 -14.44 -18.87 6.94
N LEU A 322 -14.73 -17.58 7.18
CA LEU A 322 -16.10 -17.04 7.11
C LEU A 322 -16.66 -17.07 5.68
N ALA A 323 -15.82 -16.89 4.67
CA ALA A 323 -16.21 -17.01 3.26
C ALA A 323 -16.39 -18.47 2.80
N GLY A 324 -16.13 -19.48 3.65
CA GLY A 324 -16.18 -20.89 3.30
C GLY A 324 -15.04 -21.36 2.38
N LEU A 325 -13.98 -20.57 2.25
CA LEU A 325 -12.79 -20.89 1.43
C LEU A 325 -11.73 -21.68 2.22
N ASP A 326 -11.88 -21.77 3.52
CA ASP A 326 -11.05 -22.59 4.42
C ASP A 326 -11.91 -23.09 5.59
N HIS A 327 -11.43 -24.08 6.32
CA HIS A 327 -12.13 -24.69 7.45
C HIS A 327 -11.46 -24.36 8.78
N ALA A 328 -12.27 -24.04 9.79
CA ALA A 328 -11.78 -23.93 11.16
C ALA A 328 -11.24 -25.28 11.66
N SER A 329 -10.19 -25.26 12.48
CA SER A 329 -9.69 -26.46 13.16
C SER A 329 -10.49 -26.76 14.43
N GLN A 330 -11.13 -25.72 15.02
CA GLN A 330 -11.97 -25.81 16.21
C GLN A 330 -12.91 -24.60 16.30
N GLY A 331 -13.92 -24.70 17.18
CA GLY A 331 -14.91 -23.65 17.41
C GLY A 331 -16.16 -23.80 16.56
N GLU A 332 -17.08 -22.86 16.72
CA GLU A 332 -18.40 -22.91 16.11
C GLU A 332 -18.75 -21.56 15.47
N ILE A 333 -19.39 -21.62 14.30
CA ILE A 333 -19.95 -20.49 13.57
C ILE A 333 -21.46 -20.70 13.44
N THR A 334 -22.26 -19.83 14.04
CA THR A 334 -23.72 -19.94 14.06
C THR A 334 -24.33 -18.75 13.34
N TRP A 335 -25.15 -19.00 12.32
CA TRP A 335 -25.92 -18.00 11.58
C TRP A 335 -27.35 -17.90 12.10
N SER A 336 -27.86 -16.69 12.29
CA SER A 336 -29.20 -16.47 12.85
C SER A 336 -30.36 -16.94 11.93
N SER A 337 -30.14 -16.94 10.62
CA SER A 337 -31.12 -17.34 9.59
C SER A 337 -30.84 -18.70 8.95
N GLY A 338 -29.98 -19.52 9.55
CA GLY A 338 -29.60 -20.84 9.04
C GLY A 338 -28.61 -20.80 7.91
N ILE A 339 -29.04 -20.43 6.70
CA ILE A 339 -28.13 -20.27 5.53
C ILE A 339 -27.98 -18.78 5.21
N SER A 340 -26.81 -18.25 5.34
CA SER A 340 -26.49 -16.87 4.97
C SER A 340 -25.62 -16.82 3.73
N ARG A 341 -25.91 -15.83 2.89
CA ARG A 341 -25.11 -15.56 1.68
C ARG A 341 -23.93 -14.70 2.06
N VAL A 342 -22.74 -15.24 1.93
CA VAL A 342 -21.46 -14.51 2.18
C VAL A 342 -20.79 -14.26 0.85
N GLN A 343 -20.30 -13.03 0.67
CA GLN A 343 -19.44 -12.67 -0.46
C GLN A 343 -18.15 -12.03 0.05
N MET A 344 -17.08 -12.19 -0.70
CA MET A 344 -15.77 -11.66 -0.33
C MET A 344 -15.18 -10.81 -1.47
N VAL A 345 -14.70 -9.63 -1.12
CA VAL A 345 -13.87 -8.79 -1.96
C VAL A 345 -12.43 -8.98 -1.51
N PHE A 346 -11.56 -9.43 -2.42
CA PHE A 346 -10.17 -9.77 -2.13
C PHE A 346 -9.28 -8.52 -2.19
N GLN A 347 -8.12 -8.60 -1.55
CA GLN A 347 -7.10 -7.55 -1.46
C GLN A 347 -6.58 -7.07 -2.83
N ASP A 348 -6.41 -7.98 -3.79
CA ASP A 348 -6.05 -7.65 -5.17
C ASP A 348 -7.29 -7.68 -6.07
N PRO A 349 -7.88 -6.52 -6.40
CA PRO A 349 -9.09 -6.48 -7.20
C PRO A 349 -8.85 -6.95 -8.64
N VAL A 350 -7.69 -6.62 -9.25
CA VAL A 350 -7.36 -7.01 -10.63
C VAL A 350 -7.09 -8.50 -10.71
N GLY A 351 -6.28 -9.04 -9.81
CA GLY A 351 -5.98 -10.48 -9.73
C GLY A 351 -7.19 -11.34 -9.35
N SER A 352 -8.21 -10.75 -8.72
CA SER A 352 -9.46 -11.44 -8.40
C SER A 352 -10.42 -11.57 -9.59
N LEU A 353 -10.19 -10.80 -10.66
CA LEU A 353 -10.99 -10.85 -11.89
C LEU A 353 -10.31 -11.76 -12.94
N ASN A 354 -11.10 -12.52 -13.68
CA ASN A 354 -10.54 -13.34 -14.75
C ASN A 354 -10.04 -12.44 -15.89
N PRO A 355 -8.74 -12.45 -16.23
CA PRO A 355 -8.18 -11.55 -17.25
C PRO A 355 -8.72 -11.76 -18.67
N ARG A 356 -9.37 -12.91 -18.92
CA ARG A 356 -9.98 -13.27 -20.22
C ARG A 356 -11.47 -12.92 -20.29
N TRP A 357 -12.07 -12.42 -19.21
CA TRP A 357 -13.48 -12.05 -19.17
C TRP A 357 -13.65 -10.56 -19.19
N THR A 358 -14.74 -10.09 -19.79
CA THR A 358 -15.14 -8.70 -19.67
C THR A 358 -15.59 -8.39 -18.24
N ILE A 359 -15.59 -7.12 -17.88
CA ILE A 359 -16.03 -6.66 -16.56
C ILE A 359 -17.49 -7.06 -16.31
N GLY A 360 -18.37 -6.91 -17.31
CA GLY A 360 -19.78 -7.33 -17.20
C GLY A 360 -19.91 -8.82 -16.92
N ARG A 361 -19.15 -9.67 -17.62
CA ARG A 361 -19.14 -11.12 -17.37
C ARG A 361 -18.66 -11.46 -15.96
N SER A 362 -17.61 -10.75 -15.48
CA SER A 362 -17.08 -10.95 -14.13
C SER A 362 -18.09 -10.53 -13.05
N ILE A 363 -18.84 -9.44 -13.26
CA ILE A 363 -19.89 -9.00 -12.33
C ILE A 363 -21.05 -10.00 -12.29
N GLY A 364 -21.46 -10.52 -13.45
CA GLY A 364 -22.58 -11.49 -13.55
C GLY A 364 -22.29 -12.92 -13.08
N GLU A 365 -21.01 -13.24 -12.86
CA GLU A 365 -20.53 -14.59 -12.52
C GLU A 365 -21.25 -15.23 -11.30
N PRO A 366 -21.42 -14.57 -10.15
CA PRO A 366 -22.00 -15.20 -8.98
C PRO A 366 -23.43 -15.70 -9.16
N LEU A 367 -24.16 -15.14 -10.12
CA LEU A 367 -25.54 -15.51 -10.47
C LEU A 367 -25.64 -16.22 -11.84
N SER A 368 -24.49 -16.50 -12.48
CA SER A 368 -24.42 -17.08 -13.83
C SER A 368 -25.26 -16.31 -14.86
N LEU A 369 -25.27 -14.98 -14.76
CA LEU A 369 -26.05 -14.11 -15.64
C LEU A 369 -25.41 -13.99 -17.02
N PRO A 370 -26.20 -13.86 -18.10
CA PRO A 370 -25.68 -13.44 -19.39
C PRO A 370 -25.13 -12.01 -19.33
N THR A 371 -24.16 -11.67 -20.16
CA THR A 371 -23.41 -10.40 -20.08
C THR A 371 -24.28 -9.15 -20.30
N ASP A 372 -25.41 -9.29 -20.94
CA ASP A 372 -26.40 -8.25 -21.25
C ASP A 372 -27.54 -8.16 -20.21
N ASP A 373 -27.52 -8.95 -19.13
CA ASP A 373 -28.54 -8.90 -18.09
C ASP A 373 -28.54 -7.48 -17.44
N PRO A 374 -29.70 -6.81 -17.34
CA PRO A 374 -29.82 -5.46 -16.79
C PRO A 374 -29.36 -5.32 -15.34
N LYS A 375 -29.41 -6.41 -14.55
CA LYS A 375 -28.90 -6.47 -13.18
C LYS A 375 -27.39 -6.18 -13.09
N ILE A 376 -26.63 -6.54 -14.14
CA ILE A 376 -25.19 -6.25 -14.19
C ILE A 376 -24.96 -4.75 -14.27
N ALA A 377 -25.69 -4.07 -15.16
CA ALA A 377 -25.59 -2.62 -15.30
C ALA A 377 -26.13 -1.86 -14.06
N GLU A 378 -27.14 -2.42 -13.38
CA GLU A 378 -27.65 -1.89 -12.10
C GLU A 378 -26.56 -1.98 -11.02
N ALA A 379 -26.00 -3.18 -10.76
CA ALA A 379 -24.93 -3.38 -9.79
C ALA A 379 -23.69 -2.52 -10.09
N ALA A 380 -23.34 -2.33 -11.37
CA ALA A 380 -22.25 -1.44 -11.77
C ALA A 380 -22.55 0.02 -11.37
N ARG A 381 -23.76 0.53 -11.67
CA ARG A 381 -24.18 1.89 -11.28
C ARG A 381 -24.23 2.08 -9.76
N ASP A 382 -24.71 1.09 -9.02
CA ASP A 382 -24.71 1.11 -7.55
C ASP A 382 -23.31 1.27 -6.98
N CYS A 383 -22.31 0.69 -7.66
CA CYS A 383 -20.89 0.83 -7.31
C CYS A 383 -20.22 2.05 -7.95
N GLY A 384 -20.95 2.92 -8.65
CA GLY A 384 -20.37 4.09 -9.32
C GLY A 384 -19.41 3.71 -10.45
N LEU A 385 -19.62 2.55 -11.08
CA LEU A 385 -18.89 2.11 -12.26
C LEU A 385 -19.72 2.46 -13.50
N ASP A 386 -19.09 3.16 -14.46
CA ASP A 386 -19.74 3.51 -15.72
C ASP A 386 -20.08 2.23 -16.50
N PRO A 387 -21.36 2.02 -16.89
CA PRO A 387 -21.77 0.86 -17.67
C PRO A 387 -21.04 0.69 -19.01
N SER A 388 -20.48 1.77 -19.58
CA SER A 388 -19.66 1.69 -20.80
C SER A 388 -18.40 0.84 -20.62
N LEU A 389 -17.96 0.62 -19.37
CA LEU A 389 -16.80 -0.20 -19.04
C LEU A 389 -17.11 -1.69 -18.97
N LEU A 390 -18.38 -2.10 -19.01
CA LEU A 390 -18.76 -3.52 -18.87
C LEU A 390 -18.22 -4.42 -19.98
N MET A 391 -17.94 -3.86 -21.15
CA MET A 391 -17.33 -4.57 -22.29
C MET A 391 -15.80 -4.56 -22.29
N ARG A 392 -15.17 -3.84 -21.33
CA ARG A 392 -13.71 -3.80 -21.17
C ARG A 392 -13.20 -5.02 -20.43
N TYR A 393 -11.91 -5.27 -20.58
CA TYR A 393 -11.18 -6.31 -19.84
C TYR A 393 -10.49 -5.71 -18.60
N PRO A 394 -10.13 -6.51 -17.58
CA PRO A 394 -9.48 -6.01 -16.35
C PRO A 394 -8.23 -5.17 -16.58
N HIS A 395 -7.44 -5.47 -17.61
CA HIS A 395 -6.21 -4.73 -17.93
C HIS A 395 -6.47 -3.38 -18.66
N GLU A 396 -7.71 -3.09 -19.03
CA GLU A 396 -8.11 -1.86 -19.74
C GLU A 396 -8.75 -0.83 -18.79
N ILE A 397 -8.87 -1.13 -17.49
CA ILE A 397 -9.48 -0.27 -16.49
C ILE A 397 -8.49 0.09 -15.37
N SER A 398 -8.76 1.19 -14.65
CA SER A 398 -7.93 1.60 -13.51
C SER A 398 -8.13 0.70 -12.30
N GLY A 399 -7.19 0.73 -11.34
CA GLY A 399 -7.30 -0.03 -10.09
C GLY A 399 -8.56 0.30 -9.29
N GLY A 400 -8.94 1.58 -9.19
CA GLY A 400 -10.19 1.99 -8.54
C GLY A 400 -11.45 1.52 -9.28
N GLN A 401 -11.42 1.45 -10.62
CA GLN A 401 -12.51 0.86 -11.41
C GLN A 401 -12.58 -0.65 -11.21
N ALA A 402 -11.43 -1.35 -11.14
CA ALA A 402 -11.37 -2.77 -10.83
C ALA A 402 -11.92 -3.06 -9.43
N GLN A 403 -11.61 -2.21 -8.44
CA GLN A 403 -12.15 -2.32 -7.09
C GLN A 403 -13.68 -2.18 -7.08
N ARG A 404 -14.24 -1.19 -7.78
CA ARG A 404 -15.68 -1.01 -7.93
C ARG A 404 -16.33 -2.21 -8.65
N ALA A 405 -15.68 -2.79 -9.66
CA ALA A 405 -16.14 -3.98 -10.35
C ALA A 405 -16.14 -5.21 -9.42
N ALA A 406 -15.10 -5.39 -8.58
CA ALA A 406 -15.04 -6.47 -7.60
C ALA A 406 -16.14 -6.34 -6.52
N ILE A 407 -16.42 -5.11 -6.07
CA ILE A 407 -17.55 -4.83 -5.16
C ILE A 407 -18.88 -5.12 -5.86
N ALA A 408 -19.07 -4.67 -7.13
CA ALA A 408 -20.29 -4.92 -7.89
C ALA A 408 -20.54 -6.42 -8.07
N ARG A 409 -19.50 -7.23 -8.36
CA ARG A 409 -19.57 -8.68 -8.41
C ARG A 409 -20.06 -9.28 -7.08
N ALA A 410 -19.61 -8.76 -5.96
CA ALA A 410 -20.02 -9.25 -4.66
C ALA A 410 -21.47 -8.88 -4.31
N ILE A 411 -21.90 -7.64 -4.55
CA ILE A 411 -23.22 -7.16 -4.15
C ILE A 411 -24.37 -7.66 -5.04
N ILE A 412 -24.10 -8.02 -6.31
CA ILE A 412 -25.13 -8.53 -7.23
C ILE A 412 -25.82 -9.79 -6.68
N ALA A 413 -25.10 -10.58 -5.87
CA ALA A 413 -25.62 -11.75 -5.18
C ALA A 413 -26.48 -11.39 -3.96
N ARG A 414 -26.62 -10.11 -3.60
CA ARG A 414 -27.34 -9.62 -2.41
C ARG A 414 -26.91 -10.38 -1.14
N PRO A 415 -25.63 -10.25 -0.72
CA PRO A 415 -25.12 -10.97 0.42
C PRO A 415 -25.70 -10.44 1.74
N ASP A 416 -25.83 -11.33 2.73
CA ASP A 416 -26.17 -10.97 4.11
C ASP A 416 -24.93 -10.41 4.83
N LEU A 417 -23.73 -10.97 4.50
CA LEU A 417 -22.41 -10.50 4.96
C LEU A 417 -21.48 -10.27 3.78
N LEU A 418 -20.90 -9.09 3.70
CA LEU A 418 -19.84 -8.73 2.78
C LEU A 418 -18.51 -8.66 3.53
N ILE A 419 -17.57 -9.52 3.17
CA ILE A 419 -16.21 -9.50 3.70
C ILE A 419 -15.33 -8.68 2.75
N LEU A 420 -14.64 -7.70 3.29
CA LEU A 420 -13.79 -6.77 2.57
C LEU A 420 -12.36 -6.93 3.09
N ASP A 421 -11.51 -7.64 2.33
CA ASP A 421 -10.12 -7.89 2.74
C ASP A 421 -9.22 -6.80 2.13
N GLU A 422 -8.84 -5.83 2.96
CA GLU A 422 -8.02 -4.66 2.61
C GLU A 422 -8.53 -3.87 1.39
N PRO A 423 -9.81 -3.48 1.33
CA PRO A 423 -10.43 -2.95 0.11
C PRO A 423 -9.89 -1.57 -0.31
N VAL A 424 -9.10 -0.91 0.52
CA VAL A 424 -8.57 0.45 0.28
C VAL A 424 -7.04 0.53 0.38
N SER A 425 -6.33 -0.60 0.56
CA SER A 425 -4.87 -0.61 0.78
C SER A 425 -4.04 -0.27 -0.47
N ALA A 426 -4.58 -0.53 -1.67
CA ALA A 426 -3.87 -0.35 -2.94
C ALA A 426 -4.43 0.80 -3.80
N VAL A 427 -5.23 1.69 -3.22
CA VAL A 427 -5.85 2.80 -3.95
C VAL A 427 -5.40 4.15 -3.40
N ASP A 428 -5.38 5.16 -4.28
CA ASP A 428 -5.06 6.53 -3.90
C ASP A 428 -6.05 7.10 -2.89
N PHE A 429 -5.60 8.10 -2.15
CA PHE A 429 -6.37 8.76 -1.10
C PHE A 429 -7.76 9.24 -1.56
N GLU A 430 -7.87 9.87 -2.74
CA GLU A 430 -9.18 10.31 -3.28
C GLU A 430 -10.10 9.14 -3.60
N ILE A 431 -9.55 8.05 -4.14
CA ILE A 431 -10.29 6.83 -4.46
C ILE A 431 -10.69 6.10 -3.18
N ARG A 432 -9.83 6.11 -2.16
CA ARG A 432 -10.10 5.54 -0.83
C ARG A 432 -11.38 6.13 -0.23
N ASP A 433 -11.48 7.47 -0.14
CA ASP A 433 -12.67 8.14 0.40
C ASP A 433 -13.93 7.83 -0.41
N GLN A 434 -13.79 7.76 -1.74
CA GLN A 434 -14.88 7.36 -2.62
C GLN A 434 -15.34 5.91 -2.38
N ILE A 435 -14.41 4.97 -2.09
CA ILE A 435 -14.75 3.59 -1.77
C ILE A 435 -15.41 3.50 -0.39
N LEU A 436 -14.90 4.20 0.62
CA LEU A 436 -15.52 4.23 1.95
C LEU A 436 -16.94 4.78 1.89
N SER A 437 -17.16 5.91 1.22
CA SER A 437 -18.50 6.50 1.00
C SER A 437 -19.42 5.57 0.18
N LEU A 438 -18.87 4.82 -0.78
CA LEU A 438 -19.61 3.80 -1.51
C LEU A 438 -20.10 2.68 -0.58
N LEU A 439 -19.24 2.16 0.28
CA LEU A 439 -19.59 1.09 1.22
C LEU A 439 -20.68 1.53 2.21
N GLU A 440 -20.59 2.75 2.75
CA GLU A 440 -21.64 3.33 3.59
C GLU A 440 -22.98 3.44 2.85
N ARG A 441 -22.96 3.90 1.61
CA ARG A 441 -24.16 3.98 0.76
C ARG A 441 -24.75 2.58 0.51
N LEU A 442 -23.94 1.58 0.17
CA LEU A 442 -24.37 0.20 -0.04
C LEU A 442 -24.98 -0.41 1.24
N ARG A 443 -24.37 -0.13 2.40
CA ARG A 443 -24.96 -0.48 3.70
C ARG A 443 -26.34 0.13 3.89
N ALA A 444 -26.47 1.44 3.63
CA ALA A 444 -27.73 2.15 3.82
C ALA A 444 -28.85 1.67 2.89
N ILE A 445 -28.51 1.36 1.62
CA ILE A 445 -29.49 0.92 0.62
C ILE A 445 -29.90 -0.54 0.81
N HIS A 446 -28.94 -1.42 1.07
CA HIS A 446 -29.17 -2.88 1.04
C HIS A 446 -29.22 -3.52 2.43
N GLY A 447 -28.89 -2.80 3.51
CA GLY A 447 -28.83 -3.34 4.88
C GLY A 447 -27.77 -4.43 5.08
N ILE A 448 -26.73 -4.46 4.26
CA ILE A 448 -25.68 -5.48 4.27
C ILE A 448 -24.81 -5.30 5.51
N ALA A 449 -24.57 -6.38 6.26
CA ALA A 449 -23.53 -6.40 7.29
C ALA A 449 -22.14 -6.50 6.61
N MET A 450 -21.15 -5.84 7.16
CA MET A 450 -19.80 -5.84 6.57
C MET A 450 -18.74 -6.20 7.61
N LEU A 451 -17.80 -7.06 7.21
CA LEU A 451 -16.53 -7.29 7.91
C LEU A 451 -15.42 -6.60 7.13
N PHE A 452 -14.97 -5.46 7.65
CA PHE A 452 -13.95 -4.62 7.05
C PHE A 452 -12.59 -4.96 7.64
N ILE A 453 -11.75 -5.65 6.88
CA ILE A 453 -10.42 -6.07 7.30
C ILE A 453 -9.41 -5.06 6.78
N THR A 454 -8.57 -4.53 7.68
CA THR A 454 -7.57 -3.54 7.31
C THR A 454 -6.43 -3.46 8.34
N HIS A 455 -5.28 -2.95 7.92
CA HIS A 455 -4.24 -2.45 8.81
C HIS A 455 -4.32 -0.92 8.96
N ASP A 456 -5.14 -0.25 8.13
CA ASP A 456 -5.39 1.19 8.15
C ASP A 456 -6.42 1.55 9.22
N THR A 457 -5.90 2.04 10.35
CA THR A 457 -6.76 2.44 11.47
C THR A 457 -7.62 3.65 11.13
N ALA A 458 -7.15 4.59 10.29
CA ALA A 458 -7.95 5.75 9.89
C ALA A 458 -9.18 5.35 9.05
N ALA A 459 -9.03 4.41 8.11
CA ALA A 459 -10.14 3.85 7.35
C ALA A 459 -11.12 3.10 8.26
N ALA A 460 -10.60 2.29 9.21
CA ALA A 460 -11.43 1.59 10.18
C ALA A 460 -12.24 2.55 11.04
N ARG A 461 -11.61 3.66 11.52
CA ARG A 461 -12.30 4.72 12.30
C ARG A 461 -13.46 5.35 11.53
N HIS A 462 -13.25 5.60 10.25
CA HIS A 462 -14.24 6.28 9.41
C HIS A 462 -15.51 5.45 9.19
N ILE A 463 -15.36 4.14 8.93
CA ILE A 463 -16.48 3.34 8.41
C ILE A 463 -17.14 2.43 9.45
N SER A 464 -16.42 1.98 10.50
CA SER A 464 -16.90 0.92 11.36
C SER A 464 -17.69 1.39 12.58
N ASP A 465 -18.67 0.61 12.99
CA ASP A 465 -19.42 0.77 14.23
C ASP A 465 -18.63 0.22 15.43
N ARG A 466 -17.96 -0.93 15.22
CA ARG A 466 -17.14 -1.61 16.23
C ARG A 466 -15.83 -2.09 15.61
N ILE A 467 -14.81 -2.15 16.46
CA ILE A 467 -13.46 -2.60 16.08
C ILE A 467 -13.04 -3.77 16.95
N PHE A 468 -12.39 -4.73 16.30
CA PHE A 468 -11.69 -5.86 16.93
C PHE A 468 -10.22 -5.77 16.54
N ILE A 469 -9.33 -5.78 17.54
CA ILE A 469 -7.88 -5.77 17.32
C ILE A 469 -7.36 -7.19 17.40
N LEU A 470 -6.78 -7.65 16.28
CA LEU A 470 -6.22 -8.99 16.16
C LEU A 470 -4.68 -8.92 16.23
N ASP A 471 -4.09 -9.63 17.19
CA ASP A 471 -2.64 -9.82 17.31
C ASP A 471 -2.32 -11.30 17.48
N LYS A 472 -1.39 -11.80 16.66
CA LYS A 472 -0.88 -13.20 16.72
C LYS A 472 -1.99 -14.24 16.87
N GLY A 473 -3.04 -14.08 16.06
CA GLY A 473 -4.18 -15.00 16.03
C GLY A 473 -5.19 -14.86 17.18
N LYS A 474 -5.11 -13.80 17.99
CA LYS A 474 -6.02 -13.56 19.13
C LYS A 474 -6.65 -12.18 19.05
N ILE A 475 -7.93 -12.05 19.43
CA ILE A 475 -8.53 -10.75 19.69
C ILE A 475 -7.99 -10.26 21.02
N VAL A 476 -7.21 -9.17 21.01
CA VAL A 476 -6.59 -8.59 22.20
C VAL A 476 -7.38 -7.44 22.78
N GLU A 477 -8.19 -6.76 21.96
CA GLU A 477 -9.08 -5.69 22.39
C GLU A 477 -10.25 -5.56 21.42
N HIS A 478 -11.44 -5.18 21.90
CA HIS A 478 -12.59 -4.87 21.07
C HIS A 478 -13.54 -3.90 21.77
N GLY A 479 -14.30 -3.15 20.99
CA GLY A 479 -15.27 -2.19 21.54
C GLY A 479 -15.95 -1.39 20.45
N SER A 480 -16.74 -0.37 20.85
CA SER A 480 -17.19 0.63 19.88
C SER A 480 -15.98 1.34 19.28
N THR A 481 -16.10 1.77 18.02
CA THR A 481 -15.02 2.51 17.38
C THR A 481 -14.61 3.71 18.22
N ARG A 482 -15.57 4.41 18.81
CA ARG A 482 -15.31 5.55 19.68
C ARG A 482 -14.46 5.17 20.90
N ASP A 483 -14.82 4.11 21.61
CA ASP A 483 -14.11 3.71 22.84
C ASP A 483 -12.67 3.29 22.57
N ILE A 484 -12.47 2.50 21.49
CA ILE A 484 -11.13 2.05 21.08
C ILE A 484 -10.22 3.23 20.75
N TYR A 485 -10.73 4.31 20.10
CA TYR A 485 -9.92 5.48 19.77
C TYR A 485 -9.73 6.45 20.93
N GLN A 486 -10.73 6.60 21.81
CA GLN A 486 -10.63 7.55 22.93
C GLN A 486 -9.87 6.98 24.13
N ALA A 487 -9.99 5.69 24.39
CA ALA A 487 -9.44 5.06 25.58
C ALA A 487 -8.87 3.65 25.33
N PRO A 488 -7.88 3.48 24.41
CA PRO A 488 -7.28 2.18 24.13
C PRO A 488 -6.61 1.62 25.39
N GLN A 489 -6.87 0.37 25.72
CA GLN A 489 -6.34 -0.28 26.91
C GLN A 489 -5.10 -1.13 26.60
N HIS A 490 -5.18 -1.95 25.53
CA HIS A 490 -4.13 -2.90 25.23
C HIS A 490 -2.90 -2.21 24.59
N PRO A 491 -1.65 -2.62 24.94
CA PRO A 491 -0.42 -2.02 24.39
C PRO A 491 -0.36 -2.06 22.85
N VAL A 492 -0.79 -3.16 22.22
CA VAL A 492 -0.84 -3.30 20.76
C VAL A 492 -1.79 -2.26 20.14
N THR A 493 -2.97 -2.06 20.73
CA THR A 493 -3.93 -1.04 20.28
C THR A 493 -3.32 0.35 20.37
N LYS A 494 -2.68 0.66 21.51
CA LYS A 494 -1.98 1.94 21.71
C LYS A 494 -0.90 2.16 20.67
N ALA A 495 -0.10 1.14 20.37
CA ALA A 495 0.96 1.22 19.36
C ALA A 495 0.38 1.45 17.95
N LEU A 496 -0.67 0.71 17.56
CA LEU A 496 -1.34 0.87 16.27
C LEU A 496 -1.95 2.27 16.10
N LEU A 497 -2.58 2.82 17.15
CA LEU A 497 -3.19 4.14 17.11
C LEU A 497 -2.16 5.27 17.25
N ALA A 498 -1.10 5.09 18.04
CA ALA A 498 -0.02 6.07 18.18
C ALA A 498 0.76 6.26 16.87
N ALA A 499 0.90 5.21 16.07
CA ALA A 499 1.52 5.30 14.75
C ALA A 499 0.77 6.25 13.80
N VAL A 500 -0.52 6.49 14.03
CA VAL A 500 -1.34 7.46 13.30
C VAL A 500 -1.37 8.83 13.99
N SER A 501 -1.40 8.88 15.32
CA SER A 501 -1.52 10.15 16.09
C SER A 501 -0.20 10.91 16.22
N SER A 502 0.95 10.26 16.18
CA SER A 502 2.26 10.94 16.19
C SER A 502 2.46 11.79 14.93
N SER A 503 1.84 11.40 13.81
CA SER A 503 1.82 12.18 12.58
C SER A 503 1.10 13.53 12.70
N LEU A 504 0.24 13.71 13.72
CA LEU A 504 -0.62 14.87 13.89
C LEU A 504 -0.06 15.92 14.86
N ASN A 505 0.58 15.46 15.94
CA ASN A 505 1.08 16.35 16.95
C ASN A 505 2.39 17.03 16.54
N GLU A 506 3.24 16.37 15.76
CA GLU A 506 4.45 17.00 15.22
C GLU A 506 4.13 18.05 14.15
N ALA A 507 3.08 17.86 13.34
CA ALA A 507 2.62 18.85 12.35
C ALA A 507 1.85 20.04 12.99
N ARG A 508 1.43 19.94 14.26
CA ARG A 508 0.76 21.04 15.01
C ARG A 508 1.71 21.82 15.93
N SER A 509 2.86 21.26 16.27
CA SER A 509 3.81 21.85 17.22
C SER A 509 5.06 22.44 16.56
N SER A 510 5.19 22.33 15.24
CA SER A 510 6.15 23.04 14.38
C SER A 510 5.43 24.09 13.54
#